data_ac95fec9582b6713d22ee86c06caab67
#
_entry.id   ac95fec9582b6713d22ee86c06caab67
#
_cell.length_a   1.000
_cell.length_b   1.000
_cell.length_c   1.000
_cell.angle_alpha   90.00
_cell.angle_beta   90.00
_cell.angle_gamma   90.00
#
_symmetry.space_group_name_H-M   'P 1'
#
loop_
_entity.id
_entity.type
_entity.pdbx_description
1 polymer ?
#
loop_
_entity_poly.entity_id
_entity_poly.type
_entity_poly.pdbx_seq_one_letter_code
_entity_poly.pdbx_strand_id
1 'polypeptide(L)'
;MAGNENGGELLQDAVCRTLAIEMLDGKWPAGESLTLEDVQNRFGISRTVAREVAKTLESMGAVTVRRRVGLVARPFSDWQALNHQVIEWRLHSTQRERQLSSLTELRLAVEPAAAASAARLASIDVKAKFPVYAAQMRQIAESNEEGAAGLTKFHDLDVEFHTLILRESGNELFAALADTIATVLRGRVELGKYPMKPKPAAHDAVADAIAKGDPERARKAMFDIVDEVARALNFF
;
A
#
# COMPACT_ATOMS: atom_id res chain seq x y z
N MET A 1 -10.10 23.39 24.27
CA MET A 1 -8.64 23.16 24.05
C MET A 1 -8.36 21.92 23.19
N ALA A 2 -9.12 21.67 22.14
CA ALA A 2 -8.99 20.48 21.26
C ALA A 2 -8.38 20.77 19.88
N GLY A 3 -7.87 21.97 19.63
CA GLY A 3 -7.43 22.42 18.31
C GLY A 3 -5.92 22.30 18.02
N ASN A 4 -5.11 21.88 18.98
CA ASN A 4 -3.64 21.91 18.82
C ASN A 4 -2.98 20.53 18.65
N GLU A 5 -3.69 19.45 18.93
CA GLU A 5 -3.15 18.08 18.80
C GLU A 5 -3.08 17.64 17.34
N ASN A 6 -4.10 17.90 16.54
CA ASN A 6 -4.12 17.55 15.11
C ASN A 6 -3.05 18.28 14.29
N GLY A 7 -2.72 19.53 14.62
CA GLY A 7 -1.68 20.28 13.91
C GLY A 7 -0.27 19.76 14.17
N GLY A 8 -0.02 19.25 15.38
CA GLY A 8 1.27 18.67 15.77
C GLY A 8 1.52 17.31 15.13
N GLU A 9 0.49 16.48 15.02
CA GLU A 9 0.55 15.15 14.41
C GLU A 9 0.79 15.24 12.89
N LEU A 10 0.07 16.12 12.20
CA LEU A 10 0.29 16.40 10.78
C LEU A 10 1.70 16.93 10.48
N LEU A 11 2.27 17.75 11.37
CA LEU A 11 3.62 18.29 11.22
C LEU A 11 4.67 17.20 11.46
N GLN A 12 4.49 16.36 12.47
CA GLN A 12 5.34 15.21 12.74
C GLN A 12 5.42 14.27 11.53
N ASP A 13 4.28 13.90 10.95
CA ASP A 13 4.19 13.00 9.81
C ASP A 13 4.89 13.60 8.57
N ALA A 14 4.70 14.89 8.32
CA ALA A 14 5.37 15.59 7.24
C ALA A 14 6.90 15.58 7.38
N VAL A 15 7.42 15.77 8.60
CA VAL A 15 8.86 15.72 8.89
C VAL A 15 9.39 14.29 8.75
N CYS A 16 8.69 13.29 9.30
CA CYS A 16 9.05 11.87 9.13
C CYS A 16 9.14 11.49 7.65
N ARG A 17 8.12 11.85 6.87
CA ARG A 17 8.07 11.60 5.42
C ARG A 17 9.24 12.24 4.70
N THR A 18 9.54 13.52 4.98
CA THR A 18 10.65 14.23 4.35
C THR A 18 11.98 13.57 4.62
N LEU A 19 12.28 13.27 5.89
CA LEU A 19 13.54 12.63 6.28
C LEU A 19 13.65 11.21 5.71
N ALA A 20 12.56 10.43 5.71
CA ALA A 20 12.54 9.09 5.14
C ALA A 20 12.81 9.12 3.62
N ILE A 21 12.17 10.02 2.87
CA ILE A 21 12.42 10.18 1.43
C ILE A 21 13.87 10.60 1.17
N GLU A 22 14.46 11.47 1.97
CA GLU A 22 15.86 11.84 1.84
C GLU A 22 16.82 10.68 2.04
N MET A 23 16.54 9.80 3.02
CA MET A 23 17.32 8.57 3.20
C MET A 23 17.18 7.65 1.98
N LEU A 24 15.95 7.47 1.47
CA LEU A 24 15.65 6.64 0.30
C LEU A 24 16.28 7.18 -0.99
N ASP A 25 16.37 8.51 -1.12
CA ASP A 25 17.00 9.20 -2.25
C ASP A 25 18.52 9.33 -2.11
N GLY A 26 19.11 8.84 -1.01
CA GLY A 26 20.55 8.93 -0.76
C GLY A 26 21.08 10.30 -0.34
N LYS A 27 20.19 11.26 -0.04
CA LYS A 27 20.55 12.60 0.46
C LYS A 27 20.99 12.57 1.93
N TRP A 28 20.50 11.60 2.66
CA TRP A 28 20.93 11.27 4.02
C TRP A 28 21.28 9.78 4.06
N PRO A 29 22.52 9.42 3.71
CA PRO A 29 22.94 8.03 3.52
C PRO A 29 23.07 7.28 4.84
N ALA A 30 22.98 5.95 4.75
CA ALA A 30 23.13 5.07 5.89
C ALA A 30 24.49 5.27 6.61
N GLY A 31 24.43 5.36 7.92
CA GLY A 31 25.60 5.62 8.78
C GLY A 31 25.81 7.10 9.13
N GLU A 32 25.24 8.03 8.37
CA GLU A 32 25.30 9.44 8.71
C GLU A 32 24.29 9.81 9.80
N SER A 33 24.61 10.85 10.56
CA SER A 33 23.79 11.27 11.69
C SER A 33 23.26 12.69 11.55
N LEU A 34 22.05 12.92 12.08
CA LEU A 34 21.46 14.23 12.33
C LEU A 34 21.17 14.36 13.81
N THR A 35 21.53 15.50 14.41
CA THR A 35 21.16 15.79 15.79
C THR A 35 19.67 16.17 15.90
N LEU A 36 19.08 16.02 17.08
CA LEU A 36 17.72 16.53 17.32
C LEU A 36 17.65 18.06 17.13
N GLU A 37 18.73 18.78 17.38
CA GLU A 37 18.82 20.23 17.19
C GLU A 37 18.81 20.59 15.70
N ASP A 38 19.50 19.82 14.85
CA ASP A 38 19.46 19.99 13.40
C ASP A 38 18.03 19.81 12.86
N VAL A 39 17.33 18.77 13.34
CA VAL A 39 15.93 18.52 12.96
C VAL A 39 15.03 19.68 13.42
N GLN A 40 15.17 20.14 14.67
CA GLN A 40 14.41 21.30 15.18
C GLN A 40 14.61 22.55 14.33
N ASN A 41 15.88 22.92 14.10
CA ASN A 41 16.25 24.14 13.37
C ASN A 41 15.79 24.07 11.91
N ARG A 42 15.95 22.93 11.28
CA ARG A 42 15.61 22.73 9.88
C ARG A 42 14.10 22.80 9.61
N PHE A 43 13.29 22.24 10.50
CA PHE A 43 11.83 22.15 10.29
C PHE A 43 11.04 23.15 11.15
N GLY A 44 11.69 23.97 11.96
CA GLY A 44 11.02 24.92 12.84
C GLY A 44 10.12 24.29 13.90
N ILE A 45 10.46 23.07 14.37
CA ILE A 45 9.65 22.29 15.29
C ILE A 45 10.18 22.30 16.72
N SER A 46 9.29 22.04 17.67
CA SER A 46 9.70 21.92 19.08
C SER A 46 10.56 20.69 19.33
N ARG A 47 11.31 20.70 20.43
CA ARG A 47 12.10 19.54 20.86
C ARG A 47 11.24 18.30 21.11
N THR A 48 10.01 18.49 21.58
CA THR A 48 9.06 17.39 21.81
C THR A 48 8.68 16.73 20.47
N VAL A 49 8.30 17.51 19.47
CA VAL A 49 7.97 17.01 18.12
C VAL A 49 9.19 16.32 17.48
N ALA A 50 10.39 16.89 17.59
CA ALA A 50 11.61 16.27 17.08
C ALA A 50 11.91 14.90 17.72
N ARG A 51 11.59 14.74 19.01
CA ARG A 51 11.72 13.44 19.69
C ARG A 51 10.69 12.42 19.23
N GLU A 52 9.45 12.86 18.98
CA GLU A 52 8.42 11.96 18.43
C GLU A 52 8.76 11.53 16.98
N VAL A 53 9.27 12.47 16.14
CA VAL A 53 9.83 12.14 14.82
C VAL A 53 10.93 11.07 14.93
N ALA A 54 11.88 11.26 15.86
CA ALA A 54 12.96 10.30 16.08
C ALA A 54 12.43 8.91 16.48
N LYS A 55 11.46 8.84 17.39
CA LYS A 55 10.83 7.57 17.82
C LYS A 55 10.09 6.89 16.66
N THR A 56 9.34 7.65 15.86
CA THR A 56 8.62 7.12 14.70
C THR A 56 9.60 6.51 13.70
N LEU A 57 10.63 7.25 13.29
CA LEU A 57 11.66 6.75 12.36
C LEU A 57 12.41 5.54 12.95
N GLU A 58 12.69 5.53 14.24
CA GLU A 58 13.33 4.39 14.92
C GLU A 58 12.41 3.16 14.96
N SER A 59 11.12 3.35 15.25
CA SER A 59 10.13 2.26 15.24
C SER A 59 9.96 1.64 13.86
N MET A 60 10.15 2.42 12.78
CA MET A 60 10.13 1.94 11.40
C MET A 60 11.47 1.29 10.97
N GLY A 61 12.48 1.30 11.83
CA GLY A 61 13.81 0.78 11.52
C GLY A 61 14.66 1.72 10.65
N ALA A 62 14.18 2.92 10.36
CA ALA A 62 14.85 3.87 9.46
C ALA A 62 16.09 4.53 10.11
N VAL A 63 16.07 4.71 11.42
CA VAL A 63 17.19 5.27 12.19
C VAL A 63 17.44 4.46 13.44
N THR A 64 18.62 4.68 14.05
CA THR A 64 18.92 4.33 15.44
C THR A 64 19.19 5.62 16.20
N VAL A 65 18.52 5.82 17.35
CA VAL A 65 18.74 6.99 18.19
C VAL A 65 19.91 6.71 19.14
N ARG A 66 21.01 7.47 19.00
CA ARG A 66 22.22 7.33 19.84
C ARG A 66 22.42 8.57 20.71
N ARG A 67 22.69 8.33 22.00
CA ARG A 67 22.97 9.41 22.96
C ARG A 67 24.17 10.25 22.47
N ARG A 68 24.03 11.56 22.48
CA ARG A 68 25.05 12.56 22.07
C ARG A 68 25.39 12.57 20.56
N VAL A 69 24.86 11.66 19.78
CA VAL A 69 25.05 11.59 18.33
C VAL A 69 23.79 12.04 17.59
N GLY A 70 22.61 11.63 18.06
CA GLY A 70 21.34 11.91 17.43
C GLY A 70 20.78 10.70 16.68
N LEU A 71 20.13 10.96 15.56
CA LEU A 71 19.53 9.97 14.67
C LEU A 71 20.58 9.50 13.67
N VAL A 72 20.90 8.22 13.66
CA VAL A 72 21.83 7.61 12.69
C VAL A 72 21.00 6.86 11.65
N ALA A 73 21.09 7.23 10.38
CA ALA A 73 20.37 6.59 9.27
C ALA A 73 20.79 5.12 9.12
N ARG A 74 19.82 4.25 8.83
CA ARG A 74 20.04 2.81 8.62
C ARG A 74 19.80 2.42 7.17
N PRO A 75 20.44 1.36 6.66
CA PRO A 75 20.17 0.85 5.32
C PRO A 75 18.73 0.35 5.22
N PHE A 76 18.13 0.41 4.03
CA PHE A 76 16.74 0.02 3.82
C PHE A 76 16.43 -1.45 4.19
N SER A 77 17.44 -2.32 4.15
CA SER A 77 17.30 -3.72 4.60
C SER A 77 16.85 -3.86 6.06
N ASP A 78 17.05 -2.82 6.87
CA ASP A 78 16.72 -2.81 8.29
C ASP A 78 15.34 -2.22 8.58
N TRP A 79 14.70 -1.63 7.54
CA TRP A 79 13.40 -0.99 7.68
C TRP A 79 12.26 -2.01 7.71
N GLN A 80 11.14 -1.63 8.30
CA GLN A 80 9.90 -2.41 8.25
C GLN A 80 9.25 -2.29 6.87
N ALA A 81 9.80 -2.99 5.88
CA ALA A 81 9.45 -2.84 4.47
C ALA A 81 7.96 -3.10 4.12
N LEU A 82 7.23 -3.84 4.97
CA LEU A 82 5.79 -4.10 4.81
C LEU A 82 4.90 -3.10 5.56
N ASN A 83 5.49 -2.17 6.32
CA ASN A 83 4.72 -1.13 6.97
C ASN A 83 4.17 -0.14 5.92
N HIS A 84 2.87 0.18 5.99
CA HIS A 84 2.19 1.02 5.02
C HIS A 84 2.83 2.41 4.86
N GLN A 85 3.29 3.04 5.96
CA GLN A 85 3.99 4.32 5.93
C GLN A 85 5.33 4.23 5.18
N VAL A 86 6.11 3.18 5.44
CA VAL A 86 7.39 2.93 4.75
C VAL A 86 7.15 2.72 3.26
N ILE A 87 6.12 1.98 2.90
CA ILE A 87 5.71 1.78 1.50
C ILE A 87 5.33 3.10 0.85
N GLU A 88 4.51 3.91 1.52
CA GLU A 88 4.10 5.23 1.03
C GLU A 88 5.30 6.14 0.81
N TRP A 89 6.22 6.23 1.78
CA TRP A 89 7.43 7.03 1.62
C TRP A 89 8.25 6.60 0.40
N ARG A 90 8.41 5.30 0.21
CA ARG A 90 9.19 4.77 -0.90
C ARG A 90 8.50 4.97 -2.26
N LEU A 91 7.17 4.95 -2.33
CA LEU A 91 6.40 5.30 -3.52
C LEU A 91 6.58 6.76 -3.93
N HIS A 92 6.90 7.66 -2.99
CA HIS A 92 7.18 9.08 -3.23
C HIS A 92 8.68 9.41 -3.37
N SER A 93 9.56 8.42 -3.40
CA SER A 93 11.00 8.56 -3.58
C SER A 93 11.43 8.20 -5.00
N THR A 94 12.72 8.37 -5.29
CA THR A 94 13.34 7.89 -6.55
C THR A 94 13.29 6.37 -6.72
N GLN A 95 13.00 5.61 -5.65
CA GLN A 95 12.90 4.15 -5.68
C GLN A 95 11.49 3.61 -5.98
N ARG A 96 10.58 4.48 -6.40
CA ARG A 96 9.18 4.16 -6.67
C ARG A 96 8.97 2.96 -7.58
N GLU A 97 9.65 2.91 -8.71
CA GLU A 97 9.47 1.82 -9.67
C GLU A 97 9.90 0.47 -9.10
N ARG A 98 11.03 0.45 -8.39
CA ARG A 98 11.47 -0.74 -7.67
C ARG A 98 10.48 -1.18 -6.58
N GLN A 99 9.85 -0.21 -5.89
CA GLN A 99 8.81 -0.52 -4.90
C GLN A 99 7.57 -1.13 -5.55
N LEU A 100 7.09 -0.56 -6.65
CA LEU A 100 5.94 -1.09 -7.39
C LEU A 100 6.21 -2.49 -7.94
N SER A 101 7.41 -2.75 -8.47
CA SER A 101 7.82 -4.08 -8.93
C SER A 101 7.78 -5.10 -7.79
N SER A 102 8.48 -4.84 -6.70
CA SER A 102 8.52 -5.75 -5.53
C SER A 102 7.14 -6.05 -4.95
N LEU A 103 6.27 -5.03 -4.91
CA LEU A 103 4.91 -5.21 -4.41
C LEU A 103 4.01 -5.94 -5.40
N THR A 104 4.24 -5.82 -6.70
CA THR A 104 3.52 -6.59 -7.72
C THR A 104 3.94 -8.07 -7.67
N GLU A 105 5.22 -8.37 -7.45
CA GLU A 105 5.69 -9.74 -7.19
C GLU A 105 5.04 -10.34 -5.94
N LEU A 106 4.96 -9.57 -4.85
CA LEU A 106 4.26 -10.00 -3.63
C LEU A 106 2.79 -10.32 -3.92
N ARG A 107 2.10 -9.47 -4.66
CA ARG A 107 0.70 -9.68 -5.07
C ARG A 107 0.53 -10.95 -5.88
N LEU A 108 1.40 -11.20 -6.86
CA LEU A 108 1.40 -12.43 -7.67
C LEU A 108 1.57 -13.69 -6.83
N ALA A 109 2.37 -13.62 -5.77
CA ALA A 109 2.59 -14.75 -4.88
C ALA A 109 1.42 -15.00 -3.91
N VAL A 110 0.76 -13.94 -3.44
CA VAL A 110 -0.17 -14.02 -2.31
C VAL A 110 -1.63 -14.00 -2.75
N GLU A 111 -2.03 -13.08 -3.63
CA GLU A 111 -3.45 -12.87 -3.94
C GLU A 111 -4.12 -14.08 -4.63
N PRO A 112 -3.47 -14.80 -5.57
CA PRO A 112 -4.04 -16.02 -6.13
C PRO A 112 -4.29 -17.12 -5.09
N ALA A 113 -3.37 -17.26 -4.12
CA ALA A 113 -3.52 -18.21 -3.03
C ALA A 113 -4.63 -17.80 -2.06
N ALA A 114 -4.73 -16.49 -1.76
CA ALA A 114 -5.79 -15.95 -0.94
C ALA A 114 -7.17 -16.12 -1.60
N ALA A 115 -7.29 -15.87 -2.91
CA ALA A 115 -8.53 -16.06 -3.66
C ALA A 115 -9.01 -17.52 -3.64
N ALA A 116 -8.10 -18.48 -3.85
CA ALA A 116 -8.41 -19.89 -3.74
C ALA A 116 -8.88 -20.27 -2.33
N SER A 117 -8.27 -19.70 -1.30
CA SER A 117 -8.65 -19.95 0.09
C SER A 117 -9.99 -19.30 0.44
N ALA A 118 -10.24 -18.08 0.01
CA ALA A 118 -11.54 -17.42 0.17
C ALA A 118 -12.67 -18.20 -0.53
N ALA A 119 -12.42 -18.72 -1.72
CA ALA A 119 -13.39 -19.60 -2.41
C ALA A 119 -13.77 -20.84 -1.60
N ARG A 120 -12.84 -21.41 -0.82
CA ARG A 120 -13.11 -22.55 0.06
C ARG A 120 -13.77 -22.15 1.37
N LEU A 121 -13.24 -21.13 2.03
CA LEU A 121 -13.41 -20.88 3.47
C LEU A 121 -14.35 -19.73 3.81
N ALA A 122 -14.49 -18.72 2.93
CA ALA A 122 -15.36 -17.59 3.19
C ALA A 122 -16.82 -18.03 3.39
N SER A 123 -17.53 -17.34 4.28
CA SER A 123 -18.95 -17.59 4.51
C SER A 123 -19.79 -17.30 3.26
N ILE A 124 -21.01 -17.84 3.20
CA ILE A 124 -21.93 -17.61 2.08
C ILE A 124 -22.23 -16.12 1.93
N ASP A 125 -22.42 -15.40 3.04
CA ASP A 125 -22.69 -13.95 3.04
C ASP A 125 -21.52 -13.15 2.49
N VAL A 126 -20.30 -13.56 2.82
CA VAL A 126 -19.08 -12.93 2.27
C VAL A 126 -18.94 -13.23 0.78
N LYS A 127 -19.11 -14.50 0.38
CA LYS A 127 -19.04 -14.90 -1.03
C LYS A 127 -20.03 -14.13 -1.90
N ALA A 128 -21.23 -13.82 -1.38
CA ALA A 128 -22.25 -13.05 -2.08
C ALA A 128 -21.86 -11.58 -2.34
N LYS A 129 -20.87 -11.03 -1.62
CA LYS A 129 -20.39 -9.64 -1.81
C LYS A 129 -19.56 -9.49 -3.09
N PHE A 130 -18.80 -10.50 -3.49
CA PHE A 130 -17.90 -10.42 -4.64
C PHE A 130 -18.61 -10.14 -5.97
N PRO A 131 -19.71 -10.84 -6.32
CA PRO A 131 -20.50 -10.48 -7.51
C PRO A 131 -21.07 -9.05 -7.46
N VAL A 132 -21.41 -8.55 -6.28
CA VAL A 132 -21.90 -7.16 -6.12
C VAL A 132 -20.81 -6.16 -6.43
N TYR A 133 -19.60 -6.32 -5.89
CA TYR A 133 -18.45 -5.47 -6.22
C TYR A 133 -18.13 -5.51 -7.72
N ALA A 134 -18.07 -6.69 -8.31
CA ALA A 134 -17.79 -6.85 -9.74
C ALA A 134 -18.87 -6.17 -10.63
N ALA A 135 -20.15 -6.30 -10.25
CA ALA A 135 -21.24 -5.63 -10.95
C ALA A 135 -21.16 -4.10 -10.85
N GLN A 136 -20.81 -3.56 -9.70
CA GLN A 136 -20.61 -2.12 -9.50
C GLN A 136 -19.42 -1.60 -10.32
N MET A 137 -18.28 -2.32 -10.32
CA MET A 137 -17.12 -2.00 -11.16
C MET A 137 -17.49 -1.97 -12.65
N ARG A 138 -18.27 -2.95 -13.12
CA ARG A 138 -18.74 -3.01 -14.50
C ARG A 138 -19.66 -1.83 -14.83
N GLN A 139 -20.61 -1.52 -13.96
CA GLN A 139 -21.51 -0.38 -14.13
C GLN A 139 -20.74 0.93 -14.26
N ILE A 140 -19.69 1.15 -13.44
CA ILE A 140 -18.85 2.34 -13.55
C ILE A 140 -18.07 2.36 -14.86
N ALA A 141 -17.53 1.22 -15.30
CA ALA A 141 -16.77 1.13 -16.54
C ALA A 141 -17.64 1.32 -17.80
N GLU A 142 -18.92 0.95 -17.74
CA GLU A 142 -19.90 1.08 -18.83
C GLU A 142 -20.62 2.44 -18.79
N SER A 143 -20.76 3.05 -17.61
CA SER A 143 -21.27 4.40 -17.51
C SER A 143 -20.24 5.33 -18.15
N ASN A 144 -20.67 6.17 -19.10
CA ASN A 144 -19.84 7.24 -19.64
C ASN A 144 -19.51 8.33 -18.58
N GLU A 145 -19.37 7.97 -17.31
CA GLU A 145 -18.76 8.82 -16.30
C GLU A 145 -17.26 8.98 -16.64
N GLU A 146 -17.01 9.63 -17.78
CA GLU A 146 -15.68 10.00 -18.20
C GLU A 146 -15.14 11.04 -17.19
N GLY A 147 -14.02 10.69 -16.53
CA GLY A 147 -13.33 11.63 -15.67
C GLY A 147 -12.77 11.01 -14.37
N ALA A 148 -12.10 11.85 -13.61
CA ALA A 148 -11.43 11.46 -12.37
C ALA A 148 -12.37 10.83 -11.33
N ALA A 149 -13.65 11.24 -11.28
CA ALA A 149 -14.60 10.73 -10.29
C ALA A 149 -14.99 9.27 -10.50
N GLY A 150 -15.28 8.86 -11.74
CA GLY A 150 -15.59 7.47 -12.09
C GLY A 150 -14.38 6.55 -11.85
N LEU A 151 -13.19 7.00 -12.24
CA LEU A 151 -11.96 6.27 -12.02
C LEU A 151 -11.66 6.07 -10.52
N THR A 152 -11.90 7.09 -9.70
CA THR A 152 -11.73 7.00 -8.24
C THR A 152 -12.69 5.97 -7.63
N LYS A 153 -13.98 6.01 -7.99
CA LYS A 153 -14.98 5.05 -7.50
C LYS A 153 -14.63 3.60 -7.89
N PHE A 154 -14.24 3.39 -9.16
CA PHE A 154 -13.79 2.07 -9.61
C PHE A 154 -12.61 1.58 -8.78
N HIS A 155 -11.66 2.46 -8.54
CA HIS A 155 -10.46 2.15 -7.80
C HIS A 155 -10.73 1.82 -6.33
N ASP A 156 -11.64 2.55 -5.66
CA ASP A 156 -12.02 2.24 -4.28
C ASP A 156 -12.64 0.84 -4.18
N LEU A 157 -13.48 0.46 -5.15
CA LEU A 157 -14.03 -0.90 -5.23
C LEU A 157 -12.96 -1.96 -5.51
N ASP A 158 -11.96 -1.65 -6.35
CA ASP A 158 -10.80 -2.51 -6.62
C ASP A 158 -10.01 -2.79 -5.33
N VAL A 159 -9.74 -1.74 -4.55
CA VAL A 159 -9.08 -1.87 -3.24
C VAL A 159 -9.90 -2.73 -2.28
N GLU A 160 -11.20 -2.47 -2.16
CA GLU A 160 -12.09 -3.25 -1.28
C GLU A 160 -12.17 -4.73 -1.72
N PHE A 161 -12.27 -4.99 -3.02
CA PHE A 161 -12.33 -6.33 -3.57
C PHE A 161 -11.09 -7.16 -3.21
N HIS A 162 -9.90 -6.63 -3.48
CA HIS A 162 -8.63 -7.30 -3.21
C HIS A 162 -8.37 -7.47 -1.70
N THR A 163 -8.66 -6.46 -0.89
CA THR A 163 -8.46 -6.53 0.56
C THR A 163 -9.45 -7.48 1.24
N LEU A 164 -10.70 -7.56 0.76
CA LEU A 164 -11.68 -8.53 1.25
C LEU A 164 -11.23 -9.97 1.00
N ILE A 165 -10.68 -10.27 -0.18
CA ILE A 165 -10.12 -11.59 -0.50
C ILE A 165 -9.04 -12.00 0.50
N LEU A 166 -8.12 -11.09 0.82
CA LEU A 166 -7.05 -11.36 1.77
C LEU A 166 -7.61 -11.61 3.18
N ARG A 167 -8.52 -10.76 3.65
CA ARG A 167 -9.13 -10.85 4.99
C ARG A 167 -9.96 -12.13 5.16
N GLU A 168 -10.65 -12.55 4.11
CA GLU A 168 -11.56 -13.70 4.14
C GLU A 168 -10.91 -15.02 3.66
N SER A 169 -9.59 -15.01 3.47
CA SER A 169 -8.82 -16.18 3.06
C SER A 169 -8.71 -17.28 4.13
N GLY A 170 -9.04 -16.95 5.40
CA GLY A 170 -8.81 -17.83 6.54
C GLY A 170 -7.33 -17.93 6.95
N ASN A 171 -6.44 -17.13 6.37
CA ASN A 171 -5.03 -17.04 6.73
C ASN A 171 -4.72 -15.66 7.33
N GLU A 172 -4.42 -15.62 8.62
CA GLU A 172 -4.15 -14.39 9.36
C GLU A 172 -2.98 -13.57 8.77
N LEU A 173 -1.98 -14.25 8.20
CA LEU A 173 -0.85 -13.57 7.55
C LEU A 173 -1.26 -12.91 6.23
N PHE A 174 -2.16 -13.53 5.47
CA PHE A 174 -2.72 -12.89 4.29
C PHE A 174 -3.59 -11.70 4.67
N ALA A 175 -4.42 -11.84 5.71
CA ALA A 175 -5.24 -10.75 6.23
C ALA A 175 -4.39 -9.56 6.69
N ALA A 176 -3.23 -9.80 7.34
CA ALA A 176 -2.29 -8.77 7.76
C ALA A 176 -1.67 -8.00 6.59
N LEU A 177 -1.63 -8.56 5.38
CA LEU A 177 -1.15 -7.87 4.18
C LEU A 177 -2.21 -6.95 3.53
N ALA A 178 -3.47 -6.98 3.97
CA ALA A 178 -4.55 -6.24 3.33
C ALA A 178 -4.26 -4.73 3.25
N ASP A 179 -3.77 -4.11 4.33
CA ASP A 179 -3.47 -2.68 4.35
C ASP A 179 -2.24 -2.34 3.48
N THR A 180 -1.25 -3.22 3.43
CA THR A 180 -0.12 -3.13 2.51
C THR A 180 -0.59 -3.12 1.05
N ILE A 181 -1.45 -4.07 0.67
CA ILE A 181 -2.00 -4.15 -0.69
C ILE A 181 -2.88 -2.94 -1.01
N ALA A 182 -3.71 -2.48 -0.06
CA ALA A 182 -4.50 -1.26 -0.22
C ALA A 182 -3.61 -0.03 -0.53
N THR A 183 -2.50 0.14 0.19
CA THR A 183 -1.55 1.24 -0.04
C THR A 183 -0.93 1.16 -1.45
N VAL A 184 -0.58 -0.03 -1.91
CA VAL A 184 -0.06 -0.25 -3.27
C VAL A 184 -1.07 0.14 -4.33
N LEU A 185 -2.30 -0.35 -4.20
CA LEU A 185 -3.37 -0.09 -5.16
C LEU A 185 -3.65 1.40 -5.26
N ARG A 186 -3.77 2.12 -4.13
CA ARG A 186 -3.95 3.57 -4.09
C ARG A 186 -2.76 4.32 -4.70
N GLY A 187 -1.55 3.99 -4.29
CA GLY A 187 -0.34 4.65 -4.79
C GLY A 187 -0.14 4.52 -6.30
N ARG A 188 -0.61 3.44 -6.92
CA ARG A 188 -0.57 3.27 -8.39
C ARG A 188 -1.43 4.30 -9.13
N VAL A 189 -2.61 4.63 -8.59
CA VAL A 189 -3.50 5.64 -9.17
C VAL A 189 -2.92 7.03 -9.03
N GLU A 190 -2.46 7.39 -7.84
CA GLU A 190 -1.85 8.69 -7.56
C GLU A 190 -0.63 8.97 -8.46
N LEU A 191 0.09 7.93 -8.83
CA LEU A 191 1.28 8.01 -9.68
C LEU A 191 0.97 7.90 -11.19
N GLY A 192 -0.29 7.83 -11.59
CA GLY A 192 -0.69 7.69 -12.99
C GLY A 192 -0.23 6.37 -13.64
N LYS A 193 0.08 5.35 -12.82
CA LYS A 193 0.48 4.00 -13.27
C LYS A 193 -0.69 3.01 -13.29
N TYR A 194 -1.90 3.50 -13.22
CA TYR A 194 -3.10 2.69 -13.32
C TYR A 194 -3.51 2.53 -14.81
N PRO A 195 -4.02 1.37 -15.24
CA PRO A 195 -4.56 1.22 -16.58
C PRO A 195 -5.67 2.25 -16.83
N MET A 196 -5.51 3.05 -17.88
CA MET A 196 -6.48 4.11 -18.24
C MET A 196 -7.87 3.57 -18.59
N LYS A 197 -7.98 2.24 -18.85
CA LYS A 197 -9.25 1.56 -19.13
C LYS A 197 -9.40 0.40 -18.15
N PRO A 198 -10.33 0.51 -17.18
CA PRO A 198 -10.67 -0.59 -16.29
C PRO A 198 -11.16 -1.81 -17.08
N LYS A 199 -10.75 -3.02 -16.68
CA LYS A 199 -11.22 -4.28 -17.27
C LYS A 199 -12.07 -5.05 -16.24
N PRO A 200 -13.34 -4.71 -16.08
CA PRO A 200 -14.21 -5.33 -15.09
C PRO A 200 -14.40 -6.84 -15.29
N ALA A 201 -14.34 -7.33 -16.53
CA ALA A 201 -14.52 -8.75 -16.85
C ALA A 201 -13.55 -9.69 -16.11
N ALA A 202 -12.34 -9.21 -15.78
CA ALA A 202 -11.38 -9.99 -15.01
C ALA A 202 -11.84 -10.16 -13.55
N HIS A 203 -12.40 -9.12 -12.94
CA HIS A 203 -12.98 -9.18 -11.59
C HIS A 203 -14.24 -10.04 -11.55
N ASP A 204 -15.08 -10.02 -12.61
CA ASP A 204 -16.23 -10.92 -12.77
C ASP A 204 -15.80 -12.40 -12.68
N ALA A 205 -14.70 -12.77 -13.32
CA ALA A 205 -14.20 -14.14 -13.31
C ALA A 205 -13.76 -14.61 -11.90
N VAL A 206 -13.11 -13.73 -11.14
CA VAL A 206 -12.72 -14.01 -9.74
C VAL A 206 -13.97 -14.10 -8.86
N ALA A 207 -14.88 -13.13 -8.98
CA ALA A 207 -16.11 -13.05 -8.20
C ALA A 207 -16.98 -14.30 -8.40
N ASP A 208 -17.18 -14.73 -9.64
CA ASP A 208 -17.93 -15.93 -10.00
C ASP A 208 -17.29 -17.20 -9.42
N ALA A 209 -15.97 -17.32 -9.52
CA ALA A 209 -15.25 -18.46 -8.98
C ALA A 209 -15.34 -18.54 -7.44
N ILE A 210 -15.20 -17.42 -6.73
CA ILE A 210 -15.35 -17.36 -5.28
C ILE A 210 -16.80 -17.68 -4.87
N ALA A 211 -17.79 -17.09 -5.54
CA ALA A 211 -19.20 -17.30 -5.25
C ALA A 211 -19.61 -18.78 -5.43
N LYS A 212 -19.04 -19.47 -6.43
CA LYS A 212 -19.27 -20.89 -6.69
C LYS A 212 -18.44 -21.83 -5.80
N GLY A 213 -17.51 -21.31 -5.03
CA GLY A 213 -16.61 -22.13 -4.22
C GLY A 213 -15.61 -22.93 -5.04
N ASP A 214 -15.16 -22.41 -6.19
CA ASP A 214 -14.16 -23.03 -7.08
C ASP A 214 -12.76 -22.41 -6.83
N PRO A 215 -11.90 -23.07 -6.02
CA PRO A 215 -10.62 -22.51 -5.63
C PRO A 215 -9.60 -22.43 -6.76
N GLU A 216 -9.60 -23.40 -7.68
CA GLU A 216 -8.62 -23.41 -8.77
C GLU A 216 -8.93 -22.33 -9.81
N ARG A 217 -10.21 -22.14 -10.12
CA ARG A 217 -10.65 -21.08 -11.01
C ARG A 217 -10.43 -19.70 -10.37
N ALA A 218 -10.67 -19.56 -9.06
CA ALA A 218 -10.42 -18.32 -8.33
C ALA A 218 -8.92 -17.96 -8.34
N ARG A 219 -8.05 -18.94 -8.10
CA ARG A 219 -6.59 -18.81 -8.17
C ARG A 219 -6.16 -18.30 -9.53
N LYS A 220 -6.59 -18.99 -10.58
CA LYS A 220 -6.20 -18.66 -11.95
C LYS A 220 -6.68 -17.25 -12.35
N ALA A 221 -7.94 -16.94 -12.10
CA ALA A 221 -8.52 -15.66 -12.46
C ALA A 221 -7.82 -14.49 -11.72
N MET A 222 -7.48 -14.66 -10.43
CA MET A 222 -6.74 -13.64 -9.68
C MET A 222 -5.30 -13.49 -10.19
N PHE A 223 -4.65 -14.60 -10.52
CA PHE A 223 -3.31 -14.54 -11.14
C PHE A 223 -3.36 -13.75 -12.44
N ASP A 224 -4.34 -14.00 -13.30
CA ASP A 224 -4.50 -13.33 -14.60
C ASP A 224 -4.67 -11.80 -14.43
N ILE A 225 -5.40 -11.35 -13.38
CA ILE A 225 -5.52 -9.91 -13.06
C ILE A 225 -4.17 -9.29 -12.70
N VAL A 226 -3.44 -9.89 -11.77
CA VAL A 226 -2.21 -9.31 -11.26
C VAL A 226 -1.09 -9.38 -12.29
N ASP A 227 -1.02 -10.48 -13.06
CA ASP A 227 -0.04 -10.69 -14.15
C ASP A 227 -0.25 -9.69 -15.30
N GLU A 228 -1.51 -9.39 -15.65
CA GLU A 228 -1.80 -8.35 -16.64
C GLU A 228 -1.24 -6.99 -16.21
N VAL A 229 -1.38 -6.67 -14.94
CA VAL A 229 -0.81 -5.44 -14.37
C VAL A 229 0.71 -5.46 -14.41
N ALA A 230 1.34 -6.59 -14.04
CA ALA A 230 2.79 -6.75 -14.06
C ALA A 230 3.36 -6.49 -15.45
N ARG A 231 2.72 -7.06 -16.48
CA ARG A 231 3.10 -6.85 -17.89
C ARG A 231 2.87 -5.41 -18.35
N ALA A 232 1.75 -4.79 -17.98
CA ALA A 232 1.46 -3.41 -18.36
C ALA A 232 2.46 -2.40 -17.78
N LEU A 233 3.10 -2.74 -16.66
CA LEU A 233 4.11 -1.92 -16.01
C LEU A 233 5.55 -2.27 -16.44
N ASN A 234 5.73 -3.23 -17.34
CA ASN A 234 7.03 -3.71 -17.82
C ASN A 234 7.96 -4.15 -16.68
N PHE A 235 7.44 -4.85 -15.69
CA PHE A 235 8.23 -5.30 -14.53
C PHE A 235 8.94 -6.64 -14.77
N PHE A 236 8.57 -7.35 -15.85
CA PHE A 236 9.17 -8.64 -16.24
C PHE A 236 9.37 -8.70 -17.75
#